data_892d5205c1663d6c7a18f052ae17227e
#
_entry.id   892d5205c1663d6c7a18f052ae17227e
#
_cell.length_a   1.000
_cell.length_b   1.000
_cell.length_c   1.000
_cell.angle_alpha   90.00
_cell.angle_beta   90.00
_cell.angle_gamma   90.00
#
_symmetry.space_group_name_H-M   'P 1'
#
loop_
_entity.id
_entity.type
_entity.pdbx_description
1 polymer ?
#
loop_
_entity_poly.entity_id
_entity_poly.type
_entity_poly.pdbx_seq_one_letter_code
_entity_poly.pdbx_strand_id
1 'polypeptide(L)'
;MRRSVQAQLDGCFAPSMSFQELIRNAADPTAVAMKRRPDDKMRDFNEELFYDLRQKSEPVAKALLKSVRDDRVAKWRIVKDEAFTSLSLLNDLLEQGLPKQVYEDADKLINPYRFEIAKKSLDGGDAALNKLSQAVATSCEGIDDDTHSYSLNEYLAACGCSELPDELRTRFSFALKVIRFDSYLRELASAQDLLSFKDDSVDELYNFLKFSYTRQQHYLPNSLIGNIFGMKLDGNDLRLFRQFAFGRAFMCSLPWLDTDPAGAALGPHVLLLSGSSWEPGCLQYHVNRPVDYLLEAEPWKAAKLSTSTVRDLGIEQNVSGSAAEMRSGNLGIVLSQTMATLRDELDAEGAGKALVIVNSYREAEDARDRIEQEFRRKGQAIKVAALVRNNHDHREHFVPRSEVYKFCDHPAKVLVAPAMAIERGFNIVDRGGHAVFTSLIFSVRPMGTPHDLGGRYRKLNGLIEREVGDYPANPGEFATEVRASAWRTWKTMERDENLPMGAWRTMGRQFLVDDAISTLMVTIIQIFGRLARLADKERPAPHVYFADAAFRGGDGKLSFRTLEELGAYMERLMHDSDQPEVAKALYGPFYESFRKGIGNVGL
;
A
#
# COMPACT_ATOMS: atom_id res chain seq x y z
N MET A 1 -7.52 -16.02 8.01
CA MET A 1 -8.76 -15.98 7.24
C MET A 1 -9.22 -14.54 6.91
N ARG A 2 -9.51 -13.61 7.86
CA ARG A 2 -9.95 -12.22 7.53
C ARG A 2 -8.99 -11.43 6.63
N ARG A 3 -7.66 -11.49 6.83
CA ARG A 3 -6.68 -10.83 5.94
C ARG A 3 -6.67 -11.40 4.54
N SER A 4 -6.87 -12.72 4.41
CA SER A 4 -6.98 -13.40 3.13
C SER A 4 -8.23 -12.95 2.36
N VAL A 5 -9.38 -12.83 3.06
CA VAL A 5 -10.62 -12.34 2.45
C VAL A 5 -10.49 -10.87 2.05
N GLN A 6 -9.88 -10.03 2.90
CA GLN A 6 -9.66 -8.62 2.54
C GLN A 6 -8.72 -8.46 1.36
N ALA A 7 -7.61 -9.24 1.32
CA ALA A 7 -6.70 -9.24 0.18
C ALA A 7 -7.39 -9.76 -1.10
N GLN A 8 -8.30 -10.73 -0.98
CA GLN A 8 -9.11 -11.20 -2.11
C GLN A 8 -10.06 -10.11 -2.62
N LEU A 9 -10.75 -9.41 -1.71
CA LEU A 9 -11.61 -8.27 -2.07
C LEU A 9 -10.83 -7.13 -2.71
N ASP A 10 -9.60 -6.88 -2.22
CA ASP A 10 -8.71 -5.87 -2.79
C ASP A 10 -8.07 -6.34 -4.11
N GLY A 11 -8.24 -7.61 -4.48
CA GLY A 11 -7.68 -8.20 -5.71
C GLY A 11 -6.16 -8.20 -5.75
N CYS A 12 -5.49 -8.15 -4.58
CA CYS A 12 -4.04 -8.05 -4.47
C CYS A 12 -3.50 -9.04 -3.43
N PHE A 13 -2.47 -9.77 -3.80
CA PHE A 13 -1.85 -10.81 -2.98
C PHE A 13 -0.37 -10.59 -2.77
N ALA A 14 0.13 -10.94 -1.60
CA ALA A 14 1.51 -10.81 -1.21
C ALA A 14 2.04 -12.09 -0.52
N PRO A 15 2.24 -13.18 -1.26
CA PRO A 15 2.98 -14.32 -0.71
C PRO A 15 4.42 -13.93 -0.41
N SER A 16 5.04 -14.57 0.56
CA SER A 16 6.42 -14.25 0.95
C SER A 16 7.25 -15.50 1.20
N MET A 17 8.55 -15.41 0.91
CA MET A 17 9.56 -16.45 1.12
C MET A 17 10.85 -15.84 1.67
N SER A 18 11.55 -16.58 2.54
CA SER A 18 12.87 -16.26 3.04
C SER A 18 13.94 -16.62 2.02
N PHE A 19 14.98 -15.79 1.87
CA PHE A 19 16.13 -16.12 1.05
C PHE A 19 16.95 -17.29 1.63
N GLN A 20 16.99 -17.44 2.95
CA GLN A 20 17.63 -18.60 3.59
C GLN A 20 16.89 -19.89 3.27
N GLU A 21 15.57 -19.88 3.25
CA GLU A 21 14.74 -21.01 2.81
C GLU A 21 14.98 -21.32 1.33
N LEU A 22 15.01 -20.30 0.47
CA LEU A 22 15.30 -20.45 -0.95
C LEU A 22 16.65 -21.14 -1.19
N ILE A 23 17.71 -20.71 -0.50
CA ILE A 23 19.05 -21.27 -0.63
C ILE A 23 19.10 -22.71 -0.10
N ARG A 24 18.46 -22.97 1.06
CA ARG A 24 18.41 -24.32 1.65
C ARG A 24 17.76 -25.32 0.71
N ASN A 25 16.64 -24.95 0.10
CA ASN A 25 15.88 -25.83 -0.77
C ASN A 25 16.54 -26.00 -2.14
N ALA A 26 17.30 -25.01 -2.62
CA ALA A 26 18.08 -25.13 -3.83
C ALA A 26 19.22 -26.17 -3.71
N ALA A 27 19.74 -26.37 -2.50
CA ALA A 27 20.84 -27.29 -2.21
C ALA A 27 20.42 -28.78 -2.08
N ASP A 28 19.09 -29.09 -2.06
CA ASP A 28 18.59 -30.46 -1.93
C ASP A 28 18.25 -31.07 -3.30
N PRO A 29 19.14 -31.96 -3.85
CA PRO A 29 18.89 -32.61 -5.14
C PRO A 29 17.77 -33.63 -5.11
N THR A 30 17.32 -34.08 -3.93
CA THR A 30 16.24 -35.11 -3.81
C THR A 30 14.85 -34.53 -3.97
N ALA A 31 14.67 -33.23 -3.76
CA ALA A 31 13.41 -32.53 -4.00
C ALA A 31 13.02 -32.48 -5.49
N VAL A 32 13.92 -32.85 -6.38
CA VAL A 32 13.81 -32.63 -7.84
C VAL A 32 13.38 -33.88 -8.61
N ALA A 33 13.23 -35.04 -7.98
CA ALA A 33 12.83 -36.28 -8.66
C ALA A 33 11.32 -36.29 -9.02
N MET A 34 10.91 -35.45 -9.96
CA MET A 34 9.59 -35.54 -10.58
C MET A 34 9.53 -36.76 -11.49
N LYS A 35 8.50 -37.59 -11.34
CA LYS A 35 8.27 -38.74 -12.20
C LYS A 35 7.95 -38.25 -13.63
N ARG A 36 8.92 -38.40 -14.54
CA ARG A 36 8.78 -38.07 -15.97
C ARG A 36 7.69 -38.89 -16.63
N ARG A 37 6.89 -38.24 -17.48
CA ARG A 37 6.06 -38.90 -18.50
C ARG A 37 6.80 -38.83 -19.84
N PRO A 38 6.84 -39.92 -20.64
CA PRO A 38 7.77 -40.04 -21.77
C PRO A 38 7.49 -39.17 -23.00
N ASP A 39 6.33 -38.52 -23.13
CA ASP A 39 5.84 -38.10 -24.45
C ASP A 39 5.71 -36.57 -24.69
N ASP A 40 6.27 -35.69 -23.84
CA ASP A 40 6.12 -34.25 -24.03
C ASP A 40 7.47 -33.49 -24.03
N LYS A 41 8.10 -33.43 -25.22
CA LYS A 41 9.40 -32.74 -25.39
C LYS A 41 9.39 -31.24 -25.02
N MET A 42 8.26 -30.56 -25.18
CA MET A 42 8.13 -29.15 -24.82
C MET A 42 8.10 -28.98 -23.31
N ARG A 43 7.47 -29.91 -22.61
CA ARG A 43 7.42 -29.96 -21.16
C ARG A 43 8.79 -30.20 -20.57
N ASP A 44 9.54 -31.16 -21.10
CA ASP A 44 10.92 -31.46 -20.65
C ASP A 44 11.81 -30.22 -20.79
N PHE A 45 11.72 -29.51 -21.91
CA PHE A 45 12.47 -28.26 -22.12
C PHE A 45 12.13 -27.17 -21.09
N ASN A 46 10.85 -26.97 -20.80
CA ASN A 46 10.44 -25.96 -19.81
C ASN A 46 10.84 -26.35 -18.38
N GLU A 47 10.79 -27.65 -18.04
CA GLU A 47 11.30 -28.17 -16.77
C GLU A 47 12.81 -27.95 -16.63
N GLU A 48 13.59 -28.27 -17.65
CA GLU A 48 15.04 -28.03 -17.68
C GLU A 48 15.37 -26.54 -17.55
N LEU A 49 14.65 -25.67 -18.27
CA LEU A 49 14.83 -24.22 -18.19
C LEU A 49 14.53 -23.72 -16.77
N PHE A 50 13.44 -24.17 -16.15
CA PHE A 50 13.08 -23.78 -14.78
C PHE A 50 14.18 -24.15 -13.79
N TYR A 51 14.71 -25.38 -13.86
CA TYR A 51 15.78 -25.83 -12.97
C TYR A 51 17.11 -25.14 -13.23
N ASP A 52 17.48 -24.87 -14.47
CA ASP A 52 18.67 -24.10 -14.81
C ASP A 52 18.59 -22.67 -14.24
N LEU A 53 17.48 -22.00 -14.44
CA LEU A 53 17.24 -20.66 -13.90
C LEU A 53 17.24 -20.66 -12.36
N ARG A 54 16.71 -21.69 -11.73
CA ARG A 54 16.75 -21.87 -10.28
C ARG A 54 18.18 -21.99 -9.77
N GLN A 55 19.00 -22.86 -10.39
CA GLN A 55 20.40 -22.99 -10.04
C GLN A 55 21.18 -21.68 -10.21
N LYS A 56 20.91 -20.92 -11.27
CA LYS A 56 21.52 -19.61 -11.51
C LYS A 56 21.05 -18.54 -10.51
N SER A 57 19.88 -18.66 -9.95
CA SER A 57 19.37 -17.70 -8.96
C SER A 57 19.98 -17.86 -7.56
N GLU A 58 20.46 -19.06 -7.21
CA GLU A 58 21.03 -19.36 -5.89
C GLU A 58 22.30 -18.55 -5.57
N PRO A 59 23.32 -18.47 -6.45
CA PRO A 59 24.51 -17.64 -6.20
C PRO A 59 24.16 -16.18 -5.99
N VAL A 60 23.20 -15.64 -6.75
CA VAL A 60 22.73 -14.27 -6.60
C VAL A 60 22.07 -14.05 -5.24
N ALA A 61 21.22 -14.98 -4.80
CA ALA A 61 20.59 -14.90 -3.48
C ALA A 61 21.65 -14.92 -2.36
N LYS A 62 22.68 -15.77 -2.48
CA LYS A 62 23.83 -15.79 -1.54
C LYS A 62 24.59 -14.47 -1.54
N ALA A 63 24.86 -13.90 -2.72
CA ALA A 63 25.53 -12.60 -2.85
C ALA A 63 24.71 -11.46 -2.26
N LEU A 64 23.38 -11.47 -2.41
CA LEU A 64 22.48 -10.51 -1.78
C LEU A 64 22.53 -10.62 -0.25
N LEU A 65 22.41 -11.82 0.31
CA LEU A 65 22.51 -12.04 1.76
C LEU A 65 23.89 -11.66 2.32
N LYS A 66 24.97 -11.85 1.56
CA LYS A 66 26.30 -11.35 1.94
C LYS A 66 26.32 -9.82 1.96
N SER A 67 25.74 -9.18 0.94
CA SER A 67 25.72 -7.71 0.82
C SER A 67 24.94 -7.00 1.93
N VAL A 68 23.84 -7.59 2.44
CA VAL A 68 23.06 -6.97 3.55
C VAL A 68 23.78 -7.03 4.90
N ARG A 69 24.93 -7.71 5.00
CA ARG A 69 25.80 -7.68 6.18
C ARG A 69 26.76 -6.49 6.18
N ASP A 70 26.91 -5.82 5.04
CA ASP A 70 27.68 -4.57 4.95
C ASP A 70 26.83 -3.43 5.55
N ASP A 71 27.40 -2.70 6.51
CA ASP A 71 26.75 -1.61 7.22
C ASP A 71 26.22 -0.52 6.29
N ARG A 72 26.89 -0.27 5.15
CA ARG A 72 26.48 0.73 4.13
C ARG A 72 25.16 0.34 3.46
N VAL A 73 24.88 -0.98 3.34
CA VAL A 73 23.63 -1.53 2.81
C VAL A 73 22.60 -1.73 3.92
N ALA A 74 22.99 -2.39 5.02
CA ALA A 74 22.09 -2.71 6.13
C ALA A 74 21.50 -1.44 6.82
N LYS A 75 22.27 -0.35 6.88
CA LYS A 75 21.84 0.93 7.44
C LYS A 75 21.18 1.86 6.40
N TRP A 76 21.20 1.49 5.14
CA TRP A 76 20.51 2.24 4.10
C TRP A 76 18.99 2.24 4.36
N ARG A 77 18.41 3.46 4.53
CA ARG A 77 17.03 3.64 5.00
C ARG A 77 16.01 2.79 4.23
N ILE A 78 16.08 2.83 2.90
CA ILE A 78 15.12 2.08 2.05
C ILE A 78 15.26 0.56 2.22
N VAL A 79 16.44 0.04 2.56
CA VAL A 79 16.65 -1.39 2.82
C VAL A 79 16.23 -1.76 4.25
N LYS A 80 16.60 -0.93 5.22
CA LYS A 80 16.38 -1.19 6.64
C LYS A 80 14.91 -1.11 7.05
N ASP A 81 14.21 -0.07 6.62
CA ASP A 81 12.92 0.31 7.19
C ASP A 81 11.74 -0.05 6.27
N GLU A 82 12.01 -0.29 4.99
CA GLU A 82 10.99 -0.38 3.94
C GLU A 82 11.02 -1.72 3.20
N ALA A 83 9.95 -1.98 2.47
CA ALA A 83 9.96 -2.98 1.41
C ALA A 83 10.42 -2.30 0.12
N PHE A 84 11.34 -2.89 -0.60
CA PHE A 84 11.98 -2.30 -1.77
C PHE A 84 11.87 -3.18 -3.02
N THR A 85 11.95 -2.55 -4.17
CA THR A 85 12.09 -3.17 -5.50
C THR A 85 13.41 -2.73 -6.12
N SER A 86 13.81 -3.36 -7.20
CA SER A 86 14.96 -2.90 -8.00
C SER A 86 14.84 -1.43 -8.43
N LEU A 87 13.62 -1.01 -8.80
CA LEU A 87 13.37 0.37 -9.23
C LEU A 87 13.40 1.36 -8.07
N SER A 88 12.81 1.01 -6.90
CA SER A 88 12.84 1.90 -5.73
C SER A 88 14.26 2.16 -5.23
N LEU A 89 15.15 1.14 -5.29
CA LEU A 89 16.56 1.29 -4.97
C LEU A 89 17.27 2.26 -5.94
N LEU A 90 17.02 2.13 -7.24
CA LEU A 90 17.63 3.03 -8.23
C LEU A 90 17.14 4.47 -8.09
N ASN A 91 15.86 4.68 -7.82
CA ASN A 91 15.31 6.02 -7.59
C ASN A 91 15.95 6.68 -6.36
N ASP A 92 16.08 5.95 -5.26
CA ASP A 92 16.73 6.47 -4.04
C ASP A 92 18.23 6.77 -4.29
N LEU A 93 18.93 5.95 -5.09
CA LEU A 93 20.31 6.22 -5.48
C LEU A 93 20.44 7.48 -6.36
N LEU A 94 19.49 7.71 -7.25
CA LEU A 94 19.45 8.94 -8.06
C LEU A 94 19.29 10.17 -7.17
N GLU A 95 18.42 10.11 -6.16
CA GLU A 95 18.26 11.18 -5.16
C GLU A 95 19.54 11.38 -4.32
N GLN A 96 20.30 10.32 -4.07
CA GLN A 96 21.60 10.39 -3.38
C GLN A 96 22.76 10.85 -4.26
N GLY A 97 22.52 11.15 -5.53
CA GLY A 97 23.53 11.68 -6.45
C GLY A 97 24.12 10.65 -7.41
N LEU A 98 23.49 9.49 -7.64
CA LEU A 98 23.89 8.60 -8.72
C LEU A 98 23.75 9.35 -10.06
N PRO A 99 24.80 9.37 -10.92
CA PRO A 99 24.75 10.06 -12.19
C PRO A 99 23.59 9.58 -13.07
N LYS A 100 22.90 10.52 -13.70
CA LYS A 100 21.69 10.25 -14.49
C LYS A 100 21.93 9.20 -15.59
N GLN A 101 23.07 9.25 -16.27
CA GLN A 101 23.42 8.26 -17.29
C GLN A 101 23.52 6.84 -16.71
N VAL A 102 24.14 6.69 -15.53
CA VAL A 102 24.27 5.39 -14.83
C VAL A 102 22.90 4.88 -14.41
N TYR A 103 22.03 5.76 -13.91
CA TYR A 103 20.63 5.43 -13.63
C TYR A 103 19.88 4.95 -14.87
N GLU A 104 19.98 5.67 -15.99
CA GLU A 104 19.29 5.33 -17.24
C GLU A 104 19.76 3.99 -17.81
N ASP A 105 21.04 3.67 -17.71
CA ASP A 105 21.57 2.39 -18.15
C ASP A 105 21.10 1.23 -17.24
N ALA A 106 21.10 1.42 -15.92
CA ALA A 106 20.56 0.43 -14.98
C ALA A 106 19.03 0.25 -15.16
N ASP A 107 18.29 1.32 -15.43
CA ASP A 107 16.85 1.27 -15.73
C ASP A 107 16.54 0.47 -17.02
N LYS A 108 17.41 0.53 -18.02
CA LYS A 108 17.28 -0.33 -19.22
C LYS A 108 17.37 -1.83 -18.88
N LEU A 109 18.15 -2.20 -17.85
CA LEU A 109 18.25 -3.58 -17.39
C LEU A 109 17.02 -4.07 -16.61
N ILE A 110 16.30 -3.16 -15.94
CA ILE A 110 15.08 -3.52 -15.18
C ILE A 110 13.91 -3.78 -16.13
N ASN A 111 13.84 -3.08 -17.27
CA ASN A 111 12.66 -3.08 -18.12
C ASN A 111 12.55 -4.38 -18.94
N PRO A 112 11.62 -5.29 -18.60
CA PRO A 112 11.51 -6.60 -19.26
C PRO A 112 11.14 -6.50 -20.75
N TYR A 113 10.51 -5.39 -21.17
CA TYR A 113 10.10 -5.16 -22.57
C TYR A 113 11.21 -4.56 -23.42
N ARG A 114 12.22 -3.94 -22.80
CA ARG A 114 13.39 -3.41 -23.50
C ARG A 114 14.53 -4.42 -23.59
N PHE A 115 14.52 -5.46 -22.76
CA PHE A 115 15.55 -6.47 -22.79
C PHE A 115 15.60 -7.25 -24.12
N GLU A 116 14.43 -7.52 -24.74
CA GLU A 116 14.40 -8.08 -26.10
C GLU A 116 14.85 -7.07 -27.17
N ILE A 117 14.52 -5.79 -26.98
CA ILE A 117 15.01 -4.70 -27.84
C ILE A 117 16.51 -4.48 -27.61
N ALA A 118 16.99 -4.54 -26.37
CA ALA A 118 18.40 -4.46 -26.03
C ALA A 118 19.17 -5.70 -26.50
N LYS A 119 18.58 -6.90 -26.46
CA LYS A 119 19.19 -8.12 -27.01
C LYS A 119 19.40 -8.01 -28.53
N LYS A 120 18.48 -7.37 -29.25
CA LYS A 120 18.66 -7.02 -30.67
C LYS A 120 19.59 -5.82 -30.89
N SER A 121 19.75 -4.95 -29.89
CA SER A 121 20.67 -3.79 -29.92
C SER A 121 22.06 -4.14 -29.39
N LEU A 122 22.24 -5.24 -28.66
CA LEU A 122 23.52 -5.75 -28.18
C LEU A 122 24.42 -6.24 -29.34
N ASP A 123 23.84 -6.56 -30.48
CA ASP A 123 24.59 -6.88 -31.69
C ASP A 123 25.21 -5.65 -32.40
N GLY A 124 25.03 -4.43 -31.84
CA GLY A 124 25.43 -3.20 -32.55
C GLY A 124 25.73 -1.94 -31.77
N GLY A 125 26.10 -1.95 -30.44
CA GLY A 125 26.68 -0.71 -30.20
C GLY A 125 26.70 0.08 -28.89
N ASP A 126 26.12 -0.31 -27.77
CA ASP A 126 26.36 0.45 -26.53
C ASP A 126 27.41 -0.25 -25.66
N ALA A 127 28.69 0.12 -25.85
CA ALA A 127 29.81 -0.48 -25.12
C ALA A 127 29.69 -0.30 -23.59
N ALA A 128 29.05 0.78 -23.10
CA ALA A 128 28.86 1.02 -21.68
C ALA A 128 27.79 0.09 -21.12
N LEU A 129 26.67 -0.09 -21.80
CA LEU A 129 25.60 -1.00 -21.40
C LEU A 129 26.07 -2.46 -21.39
N ASN A 130 26.92 -2.84 -22.34
CA ASN A 130 27.56 -4.16 -22.37
C ASN A 130 28.45 -4.39 -21.16
N LYS A 131 29.27 -3.40 -20.77
CA LYS A 131 30.10 -3.46 -19.56
C LYS A 131 29.24 -3.54 -18.29
N LEU A 132 28.15 -2.79 -18.20
CA LEU A 132 27.23 -2.90 -17.06
C LEU A 132 26.58 -4.28 -16.99
N SER A 133 26.13 -4.83 -18.12
CA SER A 133 25.55 -6.18 -18.19
C SER A 133 26.56 -7.25 -17.77
N GLN A 134 27.83 -7.11 -18.18
CA GLN A 134 28.92 -8.00 -17.74
C GLN A 134 29.18 -7.86 -16.24
N ALA A 135 29.27 -6.63 -15.72
CA ALA A 135 29.46 -6.40 -14.28
C ALA A 135 28.34 -7.03 -13.45
N VAL A 136 27.09 -6.95 -13.92
CA VAL A 136 25.95 -7.61 -13.28
C VAL A 136 26.06 -9.14 -13.34
N ALA A 137 26.40 -9.71 -14.48
CA ALA A 137 26.58 -11.16 -14.63
C ALA A 137 27.72 -11.68 -13.74
N THR A 138 28.88 -11.03 -13.75
CA THR A 138 30.05 -11.40 -12.94
C THR A 138 29.74 -11.37 -11.44
N SER A 139 28.95 -10.38 -10.97
CA SER A 139 28.54 -10.30 -9.56
C SER A 139 27.68 -11.47 -9.09
N CYS A 140 27.12 -12.24 -10.02
CA CYS A 140 26.10 -13.25 -9.77
C CYS A 140 26.61 -14.68 -9.94
N GLU A 141 27.73 -14.87 -10.66
CA GLU A 141 28.23 -16.20 -11.02
C GLU A 141 29.21 -16.81 -10.00
N GLY A 142 29.32 -16.21 -8.80
CA GLY A 142 30.22 -16.70 -7.74
C GLY A 142 31.69 -16.41 -8.03
N ILE A 143 31.98 -15.57 -9.01
CA ILE A 143 33.33 -15.06 -9.30
C ILE A 143 33.67 -14.00 -8.24
N ASP A 144 34.89 -13.98 -7.78
CA ASP A 144 35.39 -13.17 -6.66
C ASP A 144 34.86 -11.73 -6.65
N ASP A 145 34.59 -11.19 -5.45
CA ASP A 145 34.18 -9.78 -5.25
C ASP A 145 35.14 -8.80 -5.96
N ASP A 146 36.43 -9.16 -6.10
CA ASP A 146 37.43 -8.37 -6.80
C ASP A 146 37.13 -8.24 -8.30
N THR A 147 36.70 -9.32 -8.95
CA THR A 147 36.37 -9.32 -10.40
C THR A 147 35.11 -8.51 -10.67
N HIS A 148 34.11 -8.58 -9.78
CA HIS A 148 32.92 -7.76 -9.89
C HIS A 148 33.26 -6.28 -9.69
N SER A 149 34.05 -5.96 -8.69
CA SER A 149 34.47 -4.57 -8.43
C SER A 149 35.26 -4.00 -9.61
N TYR A 150 36.09 -4.82 -10.24
CA TYR A 150 36.83 -4.41 -11.42
C TYR A 150 35.90 -4.10 -12.61
N SER A 151 34.99 -4.99 -12.94
CA SER A 151 34.01 -4.80 -14.03
C SER A 151 33.09 -3.58 -13.80
N LEU A 152 32.65 -3.35 -12.55
CA LEU A 152 31.85 -2.18 -12.19
C LEU A 152 32.67 -0.88 -12.32
N ASN A 153 33.93 -0.90 -11.88
CA ASN A 153 34.83 0.25 -12.00
C ASN A 153 35.14 0.58 -13.47
N GLU A 154 35.32 -0.42 -14.31
CA GLU A 154 35.49 -0.22 -15.77
C GLU A 154 34.26 0.43 -16.41
N TYR A 155 33.05 -0.02 -16.01
CA TYR A 155 31.82 0.61 -16.46
C TYR A 155 31.73 2.06 -16.02
N LEU A 156 31.94 2.33 -14.70
CA LEU A 156 31.89 3.69 -14.16
C LEU A 156 32.94 4.61 -14.80
N ALA A 157 34.14 4.09 -15.07
CA ALA A 157 35.18 4.83 -15.80
C ALA A 157 34.74 5.16 -17.24
N ALA A 158 34.10 4.22 -17.93
CA ALA A 158 33.57 4.44 -19.28
C ALA A 158 32.46 5.51 -19.31
N CYS A 159 31.71 5.66 -18.22
CA CYS A 159 30.69 6.71 -18.05
C CYS A 159 31.27 8.04 -17.51
N GLY A 160 32.58 8.15 -17.28
CA GLY A 160 33.21 9.33 -16.68
C GLY A 160 32.86 9.52 -15.18
N CYS A 161 32.49 8.43 -14.49
CA CYS A 161 32.00 8.41 -13.11
C CYS A 161 32.94 7.66 -12.16
N SER A 162 34.25 7.69 -12.38
CA SER A 162 35.26 6.97 -11.61
C SER A 162 35.32 7.38 -10.13
N GLU A 163 34.90 8.61 -9.80
CA GLU A 163 34.98 9.20 -8.45
C GLU A 163 33.68 9.03 -7.64
N LEU A 164 32.86 8.01 -7.94
CA LEU A 164 31.66 7.76 -7.15
C LEU A 164 32.04 7.46 -5.69
N PRO A 165 31.39 8.10 -4.69
CA PRO A 165 31.62 7.81 -3.28
C PRO A 165 31.48 6.30 -2.98
N ASP A 166 32.35 5.75 -2.14
CA ASP A 166 32.40 4.31 -1.86
C ASP A 166 31.07 3.76 -1.32
N GLU A 167 30.38 4.53 -0.48
CA GLU A 167 29.05 4.18 0.00
C GLU A 167 28.02 4.06 -1.14
N LEU A 168 27.97 5.04 -2.03
CA LEU A 168 27.07 5.05 -3.17
C LEU A 168 27.39 3.93 -4.16
N ARG A 169 28.68 3.64 -4.38
CA ARG A 169 29.15 2.51 -5.19
C ARG A 169 28.71 1.18 -4.61
N THR A 170 28.84 0.98 -3.30
CA THR A 170 28.41 -0.25 -2.61
C THR A 170 26.90 -0.44 -2.70
N ARG A 171 26.13 0.62 -2.48
CA ARG A 171 24.67 0.60 -2.63
C ARG A 171 24.26 0.31 -4.08
N PHE A 172 24.94 0.90 -5.05
CA PHE A 172 24.67 0.65 -6.47
C PHE A 172 25.00 -0.81 -6.85
N SER A 173 26.13 -1.36 -6.38
CA SER A 173 26.45 -2.78 -6.55
C SER A 173 25.36 -3.70 -5.98
N PHE A 174 24.80 -3.37 -4.80
CA PHE A 174 23.68 -4.11 -4.24
C PHE A 174 22.43 -4.00 -5.12
N ALA A 175 22.09 -2.80 -5.60
CA ALA A 175 20.93 -2.59 -6.50
C ALA A 175 21.07 -3.41 -7.80
N LEU A 176 22.27 -3.49 -8.38
CA LEU A 176 22.52 -4.32 -9.57
C LEU A 176 22.29 -5.82 -9.31
N LYS A 177 22.68 -6.32 -8.14
CA LYS A 177 22.39 -7.71 -7.73
C LYS A 177 20.87 -7.94 -7.59
N VAL A 178 20.15 -6.98 -7.02
CA VAL A 178 18.66 -7.03 -6.93
C VAL A 178 18.04 -7.05 -8.33
N ILE A 179 18.52 -6.23 -9.25
CA ILE A 179 18.05 -6.20 -10.66
C ILE A 179 18.25 -7.58 -11.30
N ARG A 180 19.41 -8.18 -11.11
CA ARG A 180 19.69 -9.50 -11.68
C ARG A 180 18.81 -10.59 -11.10
N PHE A 181 18.62 -10.58 -9.79
CA PHE A 181 17.74 -11.53 -9.12
C PHE A 181 16.28 -11.37 -9.58
N ASP A 182 15.79 -10.14 -9.71
CA ASP A 182 14.47 -9.83 -10.23
C ASP A 182 14.29 -10.34 -11.68
N SER A 183 15.33 -10.26 -12.52
CA SER A 183 15.33 -10.85 -13.86
C SER A 183 15.12 -12.37 -13.81
N TYR A 184 15.87 -13.08 -12.96
CA TYR A 184 15.68 -14.53 -12.79
C TYR A 184 14.30 -14.90 -12.27
N LEU A 185 13.74 -14.14 -11.34
CA LEU A 185 12.39 -14.40 -10.83
C LEU A 185 11.32 -14.26 -11.91
N ARG A 186 11.47 -13.28 -12.81
CA ARG A 186 10.55 -13.10 -13.93
C ARG A 186 10.63 -14.21 -14.95
N GLU A 187 11.86 -14.63 -15.28
CA GLU A 187 12.08 -15.75 -16.19
C GLU A 187 11.54 -17.06 -15.59
N LEU A 188 11.80 -17.30 -14.28
CA LEU A 188 11.24 -18.44 -13.55
C LEU A 188 9.72 -18.42 -13.51
N ALA A 189 9.09 -17.26 -13.26
CA ALA A 189 7.65 -17.13 -13.25
C ALA A 189 7.06 -17.41 -14.65
N SER A 190 7.72 -16.92 -15.72
CA SER A 190 7.29 -17.18 -17.10
C SER A 190 7.48 -18.65 -17.50
N ALA A 191 8.58 -19.28 -17.12
CA ALA A 191 8.81 -20.72 -17.37
C ALA A 191 7.76 -21.56 -16.62
N GLN A 192 7.43 -21.18 -15.38
CA GLN A 192 6.44 -21.87 -14.56
C GLN A 192 5.04 -21.82 -15.16
N ASP A 193 4.62 -20.69 -15.74
CA ASP A 193 3.29 -20.57 -16.38
C ASP A 193 3.09 -21.57 -17.52
N LEU A 194 4.17 -22.11 -18.08
CA LEU A 194 4.17 -23.14 -19.12
C LEU A 194 4.24 -24.57 -18.57
N LEU A 195 4.40 -24.74 -17.25
CA LEU A 195 4.55 -26.03 -16.60
C LEU A 195 3.25 -26.50 -15.98
N SER A 196 2.86 -27.73 -16.23
CA SER A 196 1.73 -28.41 -15.57
C SER A 196 2.26 -29.40 -14.53
N PHE A 197 2.78 -28.89 -13.40
CA PHE A 197 3.22 -29.75 -12.30
C PHE A 197 2.03 -30.34 -11.55
N LYS A 198 2.23 -31.52 -10.94
CA LYS A 198 1.29 -32.08 -9.98
C LYS A 198 1.34 -31.29 -8.67
N ASP A 199 0.19 -31.28 -7.96
CA ASP A 199 -0.01 -30.50 -6.72
C ASP A 199 0.93 -30.82 -5.55
N ASP A 200 1.74 -31.88 -5.63
CA ASP A 200 2.62 -32.38 -4.56
C ASP A 200 4.08 -31.91 -4.69
N SER A 201 4.34 -30.81 -5.36
CA SER A 201 5.70 -30.26 -5.44
C SER A 201 6.19 -29.82 -4.06
N VAL A 202 7.32 -30.36 -3.61
CA VAL A 202 8.02 -29.98 -2.36
C VAL A 202 8.86 -28.72 -2.54
N ASP A 203 8.90 -28.14 -3.74
CA ASP A 203 9.70 -26.96 -4.06
C ASP A 203 9.02 -25.67 -3.61
N GLU A 204 9.57 -25.03 -2.58
CA GLU A 204 9.01 -23.80 -2.01
C GLU A 204 9.08 -22.62 -2.98
N LEU A 205 10.15 -22.51 -3.80
CA LEU A 205 10.24 -21.48 -4.83
C LEU A 205 9.17 -21.68 -5.90
N TYR A 206 8.96 -22.92 -6.33
CA TYR A 206 7.88 -23.25 -7.23
C TYR A 206 6.51 -22.86 -6.63
N ASN A 207 6.26 -23.24 -5.37
CA ASN A 207 5.03 -22.89 -4.66
C ASN A 207 4.87 -21.38 -4.45
N PHE A 208 5.94 -20.66 -4.18
CA PHE A 208 5.96 -19.21 -4.08
C PHE A 208 5.59 -18.56 -5.43
N LEU A 209 6.20 -19.02 -6.53
CA LEU A 209 5.91 -18.51 -7.87
C LEU A 209 4.51 -18.91 -8.35
N LYS A 210 4.11 -20.17 -8.12
CA LYS A 210 2.78 -20.68 -8.47
C LYS A 210 1.68 -20.00 -7.69
N PHE A 211 2.04 -19.45 -6.52
CA PHE A 211 1.08 -18.95 -5.56
C PHE A 211 -0.03 -19.97 -5.26
N SER A 212 -0.21 -20.39 -4.02
CA SER A 212 -1.07 -21.50 -3.53
C SER A 212 -2.54 -21.52 -3.97
N TYR A 213 -2.84 -21.08 -5.17
CA TYR A 213 -4.16 -21.22 -5.82
C TYR A 213 -4.34 -22.54 -6.53
N THR A 214 -3.64 -23.58 -6.10
CA THR A 214 -3.71 -24.90 -6.75
C THR A 214 -5.12 -25.39 -7.02
N ARG A 215 -6.10 -24.96 -6.20
CA ARG A 215 -7.52 -25.23 -6.45
C ARG A 215 -8.27 -24.12 -7.19
N GLN A 216 -7.66 -22.93 -7.34
CA GLN A 216 -8.31 -21.74 -7.90
C GLN A 216 -7.70 -21.31 -9.24
N GLN A 217 -6.56 -21.87 -9.66
CA GLN A 217 -5.90 -21.53 -10.93
C GLN A 217 -6.79 -21.71 -12.17
N HIS A 218 -7.74 -22.63 -12.09
CA HIS A 218 -8.68 -22.88 -13.21
C HIS A 218 -9.75 -21.79 -13.34
N TYR A 219 -9.92 -20.95 -12.31
CA TYR A 219 -10.99 -19.96 -12.23
C TYR A 219 -10.48 -18.51 -12.20
N LEU A 220 -9.21 -18.28 -11.79
CA LEU A 220 -8.65 -16.95 -11.69
C LEU A 220 -7.78 -16.65 -12.92
N PRO A 221 -8.03 -15.53 -13.60
CA PRO A 221 -7.17 -15.11 -14.70
C PRO A 221 -5.79 -14.70 -14.21
N ASN A 222 -4.79 -14.83 -15.08
CA ASN A 222 -3.49 -14.23 -14.83
C ASN A 222 -3.64 -12.70 -14.71
N SER A 223 -2.82 -12.09 -13.84
CA SER A 223 -2.81 -10.64 -13.68
C SER A 223 -2.49 -9.95 -15.01
N LEU A 224 -3.39 -9.11 -15.49
CA LEU A 224 -3.16 -8.30 -16.71
C LEU A 224 -1.95 -7.38 -16.56
N ILE A 225 -1.77 -6.80 -15.39
CA ILE A 225 -0.66 -5.88 -15.10
C ILE A 225 0.64 -6.59 -14.72
N GLY A 226 0.64 -7.93 -14.68
CA GLY A 226 1.82 -8.74 -14.36
C GLY A 226 2.08 -8.88 -12.87
N ASN A 227 3.31 -9.28 -12.55
CA ASN A 227 3.77 -9.48 -11.18
C ASN A 227 4.85 -8.45 -10.83
N ILE A 228 4.85 -8.00 -9.58
CA ILE A 228 5.94 -7.22 -9.01
C ILE A 228 6.56 -8.03 -7.88
N PHE A 229 7.86 -8.18 -7.96
CA PHE A 229 8.66 -8.77 -6.90
C PHE A 229 9.28 -7.67 -6.05
N GLY A 230 9.27 -7.88 -4.75
CA GLY A 230 9.87 -6.96 -3.79
C GLY A 230 10.59 -7.73 -2.69
N MET A 231 11.43 -7.02 -1.96
CA MET A 231 12.23 -7.57 -0.87
C MET A 231 12.08 -6.70 0.37
N LYS A 232 12.27 -7.32 1.54
CA LYS A 232 12.34 -6.62 2.81
C LYS A 232 13.39 -7.29 3.68
N LEU A 233 14.22 -6.49 4.33
CA LEU A 233 15.16 -6.96 5.34
C LEU A 233 14.39 -7.44 6.58
N ASP A 234 14.68 -8.67 7.04
CA ASP A 234 14.09 -9.29 8.23
C ASP A 234 15.22 -9.87 9.10
N GLY A 235 15.73 -9.06 10.02
CA GLY A 235 16.95 -9.36 10.76
C GLY A 235 18.17 -9.44 9.83
N ASN A 236 18.79 -10.63 9.74
CA ASN A 236 19.93 -10.90 8.86
C ASN A 236 19.51 -11.65 7.57
N ASP A 237 18.24 -11.69 7.28
CA ASP A 237 17.67 -12.36 6.11
C ASP A 237 16.91 -11.36 5.23
N LEU A 238 16.76 -11.68 3.96
CA LEU A 238 15.88 -10.99 3.04
C LEU A 238 14.61 -11.80 2.86
N ARG A 239 13.47 -11.17 3.06
CA ARG A 239 12.19 -11.76 2.74
C ARG A 239 11.74 -11.29 1.36
N LEU A 240 11.65 -12.24 0.44
CA LEU A 240 11.10 -12.04 -0.89
C LEU A 240 9.56 -12.06 -0.81
N PHE A 241 8.89 -11.18 -1.54
CA PHE A 241 7.45 -11.24 -1.74
C PHE A 241 7.08 -10.90 -3.18
N ARG A 242 5.93 -11.39 -3.58
CA ARG A 242 5.34 -11.19 -4.89
C ARG A 242 4.00 -10.46 -4.71
N GLN A 243 3.78 -9.43 -5.50
CA GLN A 243 2.50 -8.75 -5.61
C GLN A 243 1.89 -9.06 -6.96
N PHE A 244 0.62 -9.46 -6.97
CA PHE A 244 -0.17 -9.56 -8.19
C PHE A 244 -1.63 -9.22 -7.89
N ALA A 245 -2.36 -8.79 -8.92
CA ALA A 245 -3.78 -8.48 -8.83
C ALA A 245 -4.50 -9.09 -10.03
N PHE A 246 -5.67 -9.62 -9.82
CA PHE A 246 -6.54 -10.12 -10.90
C PHE A 246 -7.70 -9.16 -11.22
N GLY A 247 -7.73 -8.02 -10.53
CA GLY A 247 -8.75 -6.99 -10.73
C GLY A 247 -10.06 -7.25 -9.97
N ARG A 248 -10.65 -6.19 -9.47
CA ARG A 248 -11.98 -6.24 -8.81
C ARG A 248 -13.09 -6.48 -9.80
N ALA A 249 -12.91 -6.01 -11.04
CA ALA A 249 -13.83 -6.26 -12.15
C ALA A 249 -14.07 -7.75 -12.39
N PHE A 250 -13.04 -8.60 -12.18
CA PHE A 250 -13.20 -10.05 -12.29
C PHE A 250 -14.26 -10.60 -11.32
N MET A 251 -14.28 -10.13 -10.07
CA MET A 251 -15.29 -10.57 -9.09
C MET A 251 -16.71 -10.21 -9.57
N CYS A 252 -16.86 -9.07 -10.21
CA CYS A 252 -18.13 -8.65 -10.81
C CYS A 252 -18.50 -9.46 -12.07
N SER A 253 -17.54 -10.13 -12.68
CA SER A 253 -17.74 -10.96 -13.88
C SER A 253 -18.10 -12.42 -13.56
N LEU A 254 -18.06 -12.84 -12.30
CA LEU A 254 -18.37 -14.23 -11.92
C LEU A 254 -19.73 -14.75 -12.41
N PRO A 255 -20.81 -13.95 -12.48
CA PRO A 255 -22.08 -14.39 -13.05
C PRO A 255 -21.98 -14.85 -14.50
N TRP A 256 -21.07 -14.30 -15.28
CA TRP A 256 -20.85 -14.59 -16.70
C TRP A 256 -19.76 -15.62 -16.98
N LEU A 257 -19.25 -16.32 -15.97
CA LEU A 257 -18.35 -17.46 -16.16
C LEU A 257 -19.02 -18.62 -16.90
N ASP A 258 -20.35 -18.71 -16.81
CA ASP A 258 -21.19 -19.60 -17.58
C ASP A 258 -22.36 -18.81 -18.14
N THR A 259 -22.71 -19.06 -19.40
CA THR A 259 -23.81 -18.36 -20.09
C THR A 259 -24.67 -19.32 -20.88
N ASP A 260 -25.95 -19.02 -20.97
CA ASP A 260 -26.85 -19.72 -21.88
C ASP A 260 -26.58 -19.33 -23.36
N PRO A 261 -27.21 -20.03 -24.34
CA PRO A 261 -27.05 -19.70 -25.75
C PRO A 261 -27.51 -18.29 -26.14
N ALA A 262 -28.30 -17.61 -25.30
CA ALA A 262 -28.74 -16.23 -25.51
C ALA A 262 -27.80 -15.20 -24.80
N GLY A 263 -26.74 -15.68 -24.11
CA GLY A 263 -25.78 -14.85 -23.42
C GLY A 263 -26.21 -14.43 -22.00
N ALA A 264 -27.30 -14.98 -21.46
CA ALA A 264 -27.70 -14.75 -20.09
C ALA A 264 -26.74 -15.44 -19.10
N ALA A 265 -26.42 -14.76 -18.01
CA ALA A 265 -25.49 -15.26 -17.00
C ALA A 265 -26.08 -16.46 -16.24
N LEU A 266 -25.36 -17.57 -16.22
CA LEU A 266 -25.68 -18.80 -15.47
C LEU A 266 -24.73 -19.03 -14.29
N GLY A 267 -23.67 -18.22 -14.15
CA GLY A 267 -22.72 -18.32 -13.04
C GLY A 267 -23.30 -17.84 -11.70
N PRO A 268 -22.49 -17.85 -10.63
CA PRO A 268 -22.94 -17.49 -9.29
C PRO A 268 -23.34 -16.01 -9.21
N HIS A 269 -24.38 -15.71 -8.46
CA HIS A 269 -24.74 -14.34 -8.15
C HIS A 269 -23.67 -13.69 -7.27
N VAL A 270 -23.36 -12.42 -7.53
CA VAL A 270 -22.42 -11.63 -6.74
C VAL A 270 -23.16 -10.48 -6.08
N LEU A 271 -23.11 -10.41 -4.76
CA LEU A 271 -23.65 -9.32 -3.97
C LEU A 271 -22.51 -8.62 -3.23
N LEU A 272 -22.21 -7.38 -3.60
CA LEU A 272 -21.20 -6.53 -2.97
C LEU A 272 -21.89 -5.55 -2.03
N LEU A 273 -21.64 -5.70 -0.72
CA LEU A 273 -22.21 -4.83 0.32
C LEU A 273 -21.09 -3.94 0.89
N SER A 274 -21.14 -2.64 0.59
CA SER A 274 -20.12 -1.72 1.11
C SER A 274 -20.59 -0.26 1.01
N GLY A 275 -20.38 0.51 2.07
CA GLY A 275 -20.57 1.97 2.06
C GLY A 275 -19.33 2.75 1.60
N SER A 276 -18.22 2.10 1.24
CA SER A 276 -16.96 2.78 0.88
C SER A 276 -16.24 2.18 -0.33
N SER A 277 -16.85 1.24 -1.02
CA SER A 277 -16.32 0.69 -2.27
C SER A 277 -16.84 1.42 -3.51
N TRP A 278 -17.76 2.35 -3.35
CA TRP A 278 -18.15 3.28 -4.38
C TRP A 278 -17.54 4.66 -4.09
N GLU A 279 -16.42 4.93 -4.71
CA GLU A 279 -15.66 6.18 -4.58
C GLU A 279 -14.81 6.38 -5.85
N PRO A 280 -15.38 7.04 -6.90
CA PRO A 280 -14.76 7.10 -8.23
C PRO A 280 -13.32 7.66 -8.28
N GLY A 281 -12.94 8.53 -7.35
CA GLY A 281 -11.58 9.08 -7.25
C GLY A 281 -10.58 8.10 -6.66
N CYS A 282 -11.03 7.13 -5.86
CA CYS A 282 -10.16 6.25 -5.09
C CYS A 282 -9.69 5.02 -5.90
N LEU A 283 -8.44 5.01 -6.29
CA LEU A 283 -7.87 3.91 -7.07
C LEU A 283 -7.78 2.60 -6.27
N GLN A 284 -7.63 2.68 -4.94
CA GLN A 284 -7.46 1.49 -4.10
C GLN A 284 -8.76 0.74 -3.81
N TYR A 285 -9.88 1.45 -3.67
CA TYR A 285 -11.09 0.90 -3.08
C TYR A 285 -12.29 0.91 -4.00
N HIS A 286 -12.30 1.76 -5.02
CA HIS A 286 -13.44 1.85 -5.94
C HIS A 286 -13.67 0.54 -6.68
N VAL A 287 -14.92 0.10 -6.71
CA VAL A 287 -15.39 -0.95 -7.60
C VAL A 287 -16.08 -0.25 -8.76
N ASN A 288 -15.51 -0.37 -9.97
CA ASN A 288 -16.00 0.29 -11.17
C ASN A 288 -17.27 -0.40 -11.71
N ARG A 289 -18.35 -0.28 -10.93
CA ARG A 289 -19.69 -0.76 -11.26
C ARG A 289 -20.72 0.23 -10.69
N PRO A 290 -21.84 0.46 -11.40
CA PRO A 290 -22.95 1.23 -10.85
C PRO A 290 -23.48 0.59 -9.56
N VAL A 291 -24.01 1.40 -8.68
CA VAL A 291 -24.74 0.95 -7.49
C VAL A 291 -26.16 0.61 -7.92
N ASP A 292 -26.54 -0.67 -7.82
CA ASP A 292 -27.88 -1.15 -8.21
C ASP A 292 -28.90 -0.93 -7.09
N TYR A 293 -28.45 -1.05 -5.82
CA TYR A 293 -29.32 -0.91 -4.66
C TYR A 293 -28.67 0.01 -3.63
N LEU A 294 -29.38 1.05 -3.24
CA LEU A 294 -28.96 2.00 -2.23
C LEU A 294 -29.79 1.80 -0.95
N LEU A 295 -29.13 1.40 0.14
CA LEU A 295 -29.76 1.36 1.46
C LEU A 295 -29.46 2.68 2.19
N GLU A 296 -30.45 3.55 2.23
CA GLU A 296 -30.33 4.82 2.91
C GLU A 296 -30.57 4.69 4.42
N ALA A 297 -29.92 5.56 5.18
CA ALA A 297 -30.20 5.71 6.59
C ALA A 297 -31.62 6.29 6.81
N GLU A 298 -32.25 5.95 7.94
CA GLU A 298 -33.49 6.59 8.32
C GLU A 298 -33.36 8.13 8.31
N PRO A 299 -34.33 8.89 7.77
CA PRO A 299 -34.20 10.34 7.57
C PRO A 299 -33.77 11.11 8.82
N TRP A 300 -34.22 10.68 10.02
CA TRP A 300 -33.85 11.32 11.28
C TRP A 300 -32.36 11.10 11.61
N LYS A 301 -31.77 9.94 11.23
CA LYS A 301 -30.34 9.66 11.42
C LYS A 301 -29.50 10.55 10.52
N ALA A 302 -29.84 10.64 9.24
CA ALA A 302 -29.18 11.52 8.31
C ALA A 302 -29.26 12.99 8.78
N ALA A 303 -30.45 13.47 9.14
CA ALA A 303 -30.65 14.81 9.68
C ALA A 303 -29.82 15.07 10.96
N LYS A 304 -29.77 14.09 11.87
CA LYS A 304 -28.95 14.18 13.09
C LYS A 304 -27.44 14.24 12.77
N LEU A 305 -26.94 13.40 11.85
CA LEU A 305 -25.54 13.41 11.42
C LEU A 305 -25.16 14.72 10.71
N SER A 306 -26.09 15.34 9.97
CA SER A 306 -25.88 16.65 9.34
C SER A 306 -25.76 17.80 10.34
N THR A 307 -26.05 17.56 11.62
CA THR A 307 -25.83 18.52 12.72
C THR A 307 -24.57 18.23 13.52
N SER A 308 -23.74 17.28 13.09
CA SER A 308 -22.46 16.99 13.71
C SER A 308 -21.57 18.24 13.76
N THR A 309 -20.82 18.39 14.84
CA THR A 309 -19.80 19.44 14.92
C THR A 309 -18.55 18.97 14.20
N VAL A 310 -18.10 19.71 13.19
CA VAL A 310 -16.83 19.47 12.51
C VAL A 310 -15.99 20.75 12.59
N ARG A 311 -14.82 20.71 13.21
CA ARG A 311 -14.00 21.91 13.42
C ARG A 311 -12.52 21.65 13.20
N ASP A 312 -11.82 22.63 12.64
CA ASP A 312 -10.38 22.77 12.74
C ASP A 312 -10.05 23.50 14.05
N LEU A 313 -9.13 22.94 14.84
CA LEU A 313 -8.73 23.55 16.11
C LEU A 313 -7.73 24.72 15.96
N GLY A 314 -7.30 25.01 14.75
CA GLY A 314 -6.40 26.12 14.49
C GLY A 314 -4.98 25.95 15.05
N ILE A 315 -4.58 24.73 15.40
CA ILE A 315 -3.25 24.44 15.94
C ILE A 315 -2.20 24.56 14.81
N GLU A 316 -1.16 25.36 15.02
CA GLU A 316 -0.16 25.65 13.97
C GLU A 316 0.92 24.57 13.83
N GLN A 317 0.96 23.58 14.73
CA GLN A 317 1.98 22.56 14.73
C GLN A 317 1.69 21.42 13.75
N ASN A 318 2.61 21.16 12.83
CA ASN A 318 2.59 19.98 11.94
C ASN A 318 3.12 18.74 12.66
N VAL A 319 2.37 17.65 12.63
CA VAL A 319 2.82 16.29 12.95
C VAL A 319 3.09 15.51 11.66
N SER A 320 2.08 15.43 10.80
CA SER A 320 2.19 14.76 9.51
C SER A 320 3.07 15.55 8.55
N GLY A 321 4.03 14.86 7.91
CA GLY A 321 5.02 15.48 7.03
C GLY A 321 6.23 16.09 7.74
N SER A 322 6.30 16.07 9.09
CA SER A 322 7.50 16.47 9.83
C SER A 322 8.58 15.38 9.79
N ALA A 323 9.84 15.79 9.97
CA ALA A 323 10.97 14.87 10.08
C ALA A 323 10.75 13.86 11.23
N ALA A 324 11.26 12.63 11.07
CA ALA A 324 10.99 11.53 11.99
C ALA A 324 11.39 11.87 13.44
N GLU A 325 12.51 12.58 13.63
CA GLU A 325 13.06 12.99 14.92
C GLU A 325 12.15 14.00 15.64
N MET A 326 11.46 14.86 14.89
CA MET A 326 10.59 15.91 15.43
C MET A 326 9.17 15.42 15.70
N ARG A 327 8.75 14.34 15.07
CA ARG A 327 7.34 13.89 15.02
C ARG A 327 6.75 13.66 16.42
N SER A 328 7.47 12.97 17.30
CA SER A 328 7.00 12.70 18.67
C SER A 328 6.86 13.99 19.49
N GLY A 329 7.82 14.93 19.34
CA GLY A 329 7.75 16.25 19.98
C GLY A 329 6.54 17.06 19.49
N ASN A 330 6.37 17.13 18.16
CA ASN A 330 5.27 17.84 17.52
C ASN A 330 3.90 17.26 17.94
N LEU A 331 3.76 15.93 17.96
CA LEU A 331 2.55 15.27 18.46
C LEU A 331 2.26 15.67 19.91
N GLY A 332 3.28 15.77 20.77
CA GLY A 332 3.12 16.22 22.15
C GLY A 332 2.56 17.64 22.24
N ILE A 333 3.01 18.56 21.38
CA ILE A 333 2.51 19.94 21.32
C ILE A 333 1.05 19.94 20.87
N VAL A 334 0.70 19.24 19.80
CA VAL A 334 -0.68 19.12 19.30
C VAL A 334 -1.59 18.57 20.38
N LEU A 335 -1.21 17.47 21.04
CA LEU A 335 -2.00 16.87 22.10
C LEU A 335 -2.21 17.82 23.28
N SER A 336 -1.17 18.55 23.72
CA SER A 336 -1.32 19.51 24.83
C SER A 336 -2.30 20.63 24.52
N GLN A 337 -2.33 21.09 23.26
CA GLN A 337 -3.27 22.13 22.80
C GLN A 337 -4.68 21.59 22.60
N THR A 338 -4.87 20.29 22.38
CA THR A 338 -6.20 19.65 22.26
C THR A 338 -6.84 19.33 23.61
N MET A 339 -6.11 19.43 24.73
CA MET A 339 -6.58 18.98 26.04
C MET A 339 -7.82 19.73 26.55
N ALA A 340 -7.97 21.01 26.21
CA ALA A 340 -9.16 21.77 26.58
C ALA A 340 -10.41 21.20 25.90
N THR A 341 -10.34 21.05 24.57
CA THR A 341 -11.41 20.44 23.76
C THR A 341 -11.75 19.03 24.25
N LEU A 342 -10.72 18.20 24.48
CA LEU A 342 -10.94 16.83 24.93
C LEU A 342 -11.67 16.77 26.29
N ARG A 343 -11.35 17.68 27.20
CA ARG A 343 -12.03 17.80 28.50
C ARG A 343 -13.48 18.21 28.32
N ASP A 344 -13.71 19.29 27.58
CA ASP A 344 -15.06 19.82 27.34
C ASP A 344 -15.96 18.73 26.73
N GLU A 345 -15.40 17.90 25.83
CA GLU A 345 -16.10 16.76 25.23
C GLU A 345 -16.44 15.65 26.22
N LEU A 346 -15.55 15.39 27.19
CA LEU A 346 -15.80 14.33 28.20
C LEU A 346 -16.72 14.80 29.33
N ASP A 347 -16.80 16.12 29.57
CA ASP A 347 -17.61 16.74 30.62
C ASP A 347 -19.00 17.15 30.10
N ALA A 348 -19.23 17.09 28.77
CA ALA A 348 -20.52 17.46 28.16
C ALA A 348 -21.65 16.53 28.58
N GLU A 349 -22.87 17.06 28.64
CA GLU A 349 -24.07 16.29 28.94
C GLU A 349 -24.32 15.24 27.84
N GLY A 350 -24.55 13.99 28.26
CA GLY A 350 -24.71 12.86 27.33
C GLY A 350 -23.39 12.41 26.66
N ALA A 351 -22.23 12.89 27.14
CA ALA A 351 -20.94 12.51 26.61
C ALA A 351 -20.72 11.00 26.65
N GLY A 352 -20.24 10.47 25.52
CA GLY A 352 -19.67 9.13 25.45
C GLY A 352 -18.16 9.14 25.71
N LYS A 353 -17.47 8.20 25.10
CA LYS A 353 -16.00 8.16 25.10
C LYS A 353 -15.44 8.95 23.92
N ALA A 354 -14.17 9.37 24.03
CA ALA A 354 -13.46 10.08 22.96
C ALA A 354 -12.51 9.13 22.22
N LEU A 355 -12.39 9.33 20.90
CA LEU A 355 -11.44 8.65 20.03
C LEU A 355 -10.38 9.64 19.53
N VAL A 356 -9.11 9.36 19.79
CA VAL A 356 -7.97 10.16 19.31
C VAL A 356 -7.20 9.37 18.27
N ILE A 357 -7.01 9.96 17.09
CA ILE A 357 -6.38 9.30 15.94
C ILE A 357 -4.92 9.71 15.81
N VAL A 358 -4.08 8.70 15.62
CA VAL A 358 -2.63 8.80 15.32
C VAL A 358 -2.28 7.92 14.10
N ASN A 359 -1.02 7.90 13.63
CA ASN A 359 -0.64 7.12 12.45
C ASN A 359 -0.01 5.74 12.78
N SER A 360 0.49 5.52 13.98
CA SER A 360 1.15 4.26 14.35
C SER A 360 0.80 3.78 15.76
N TYR A 361 1.01 2.49 16.02
CA TYR A 361 0.83 1.92 17.36
C TYR A 361 1.76 2.55 18.39
N ARG A 362 3.01 2.85 18.01
CA ARG A 362 3.97 3.54 18.89
C ARG A 362 3.48 4.94 19.24
N GLU A 363 2.99 5.69 18.26
CA GLU A 363 2.39 7.00 18.53
C GLU A 363 1.14 6.87 19.44
N ALA A 364 0.37 5.78 19.34
CA ALA A 364 -0.78 5.57 20.21
C ALA A 364 -0.37 5.35 21.68
N GLU A 365 0.70 4.61 21.91
CA GLU A 365 1.25 4.41 23.25
C GLU A 365 1.83 5.74 23.82
N ASP A 366 2.65 6.44 23.06
CA ASP A 366 3.23 7.73 23.44
C ASP A 366 2.14 8.78 23.74
N ALA A 367 1.11 8.85 22.88
CA ALA A 367 0.02 9.81 23.03
C ALA A 367 -0.86 9.46 24.24
N ARG A 368 -1.12 8.20 24.50
CA ARG A 368 -1.84 7.74 25.68
C ARG A 368 -1.16 8.24 26.96
N ASP A 369 0.16 8.03 27.08
CA ASP A 369 0.93 8.45 28.26
C ASP A 369 0.87 9.96 28.48
N ARG A 370 1.01 10.74 27.40
CA ARG A 370 0.96 12.21 27.44
C ARG A 370 -0.42 12.73 27.85
N ILE A 371 -1.49 12.22 27.25
CA ILE A 371 -2.86 12.64 27.56
C ILE A 371 -3.18 12.32 29.02
N GLU A 372 -2.86 11.11 29.50
CA GLU A 372 -3.11 10.71 30.88
C GLU A 372 -2.29 11.57 31.86
N GLN A 373 -1.05 11.89 31.54
CA GLN A 373 -0.20 12.77 32.36
C GLN A 373 -0.76 14.20 32.45
N GLU A 374 -1.28 14.73 31.33
CA GLU A 374 -1.88 16.08 31.33
C GLU A 374 -3.17 16.12 32.16
N PHE A 375 -4.02 15.09 32.11
CA PHE A 375 -5.19 14.97 33.00
C PHE A 375 -4.78 14.93 34.47
N ARG A 376 -3.76 14.13 34.83
CA ARG A 376 -3.24 14.06 36.20
C ARG A 376 -2.68 15.39 36.71
N ARG A 377 -1.95 16.12 35.86
CA ARG A 377 -1.43 17.47 36.20
C ARG A 377 -2.54 18.46 36.57
N LYS A 378 -3.72 18.26 35.97
CA LYS A 378 -4.92 19.09 36.24
C LYS A 378 -5.82 18.50 37.33
N GLY A 379 -5.38 17.48 38.05
CA GLY A 379 -6.11 16.87 39.14
C GLY A 379 -7.27 15.95 38.70
N GLN A 380 -7.31 15.56 37.42
CA GLN A 380 -8.36 14.70 36.86
C GLN A 380 -7.88 13.26 36.73
N ALA A 381 -8.63 12.29 37.27
CA ALA A 381 -8.32 10.85 37.21
C ALA A 381 -8.98 10.18 36.00
N ILE A 382 -8.75 10.74 34.78
CA ILE A 382 -9.30 10.15 33.54
C ILE A 382 -8.34 9.08 33.04
N LYS A 383 -8.86 7.85 32.88
CA LYS A 383 -8.10 6.75 32.27
C LYS A 383 -8.10 6.85 30.76
N VAL A 384 -6.91 6.62 30.18
CA VAL A 384 -6.67 6.62 28.73
C VAL A 384 -6.14 5.25 28.31
N ALA A 385 -6.61 4.71 27.21
CA ALA A 385 -6.13 3.46 26.64
C ALA A 385 -5.54 3.67 25.23
N ALA A 386 -4.54 2.86 24.89
CA ALA A 386 -3.99 2.78 23.54
C ALA A 386 -4.39 1.48 22.85
N LEU A 387 -4.76 1.58 21.57
CA LEU A 387 -4.94 0.42 20.70
C LEU A 387 -3.56 -0.16 20.36
N VAL A 388 -3.36 -1.46 20.58
CA VAL A 388 -2.09 -2.16 20.34
C VAL A 388 -2.27 -3.36 19.42
N ARG A 389 -1.15 -3.94 18.95
CA ARG A 389 -1.15 -5.17 18.17
C ARG A 389 -1.61 -6.35 19.04
N ASN A 390 -2.16 -7.41 18.41
CA ASN A 390 -2.69 -8.57 19.13
C ASN A 390 -1.65 -9.37 19.93
N ASN A 391 -0.37 -9.25 19.59
CA ASN A 391 0.75 -9.91 20.27
C ASN A 391 1.48 -9.01 21.29
N HIS A 392 0.87 -7.90 21.65
CA HIS A 392 1.42 -7.00 22.66
C HIS A 392 1.13 -7.53 24.07
N ASP A 393 1.97 -7.18 25.05
CA ASP A 393 1.76 -7.52 26.46
C ASP A 393 0.42 -6.96 26.95
N HIS A 394 -0.36 -7.83 27.62
CA HIS A 394 -1.65 -7.45 28.18
C HIS A 394 -1.44 -6.59 29.44
N ARG A 395 -1.77 -5.31 29.34
CA ARG A 395 -1.83 -4.36 30.48
C ARG A 395 -3.19 -3.66 30.47
N GLU A 396 -3.66 -3.24 31.64
CA GLU A 396 -5.00 -2.61 31.81
C GLU A 396 -5.25 -1.41 30.86
N HIS A 397 -4.21 -0.72 30.45
CA HIS A 397 -4.31 0.46 29.60
C HIS A 397 -4.03 0.19 28.11
N PHE A 398 -3.88 -1.06 27.71
CA PHE A 398 -3.73 -1.49 26.33
C PHE A 398 -4.93 -2.31 25.86
N VAL A 399 -5.43 -1.97 24.68
CA VAL A 399 -6.54 -2.66 24.04
C VAL A 399 -6.01 -3.40 22.81
N PRO A 400 -5.93 -4.73 22.81
CA PRO A 400 -5.55 -5.48 21.61
C PRO A 400 -6.53 -5.19 20.46
N ARG A 401 -6.01 -5.07 19.24
CA ARG A 401 -6.85 -4.75 18.08
C ARG A 401 -8.02 -5.74 17.91
N SER A 402 -7.81 -7.02 18.17
CA SER A 402 -8.86 -8.06 18.10
C SER A 402 -9.98 -7.87 19.13
N GLU A 403 -9.74 -7.11 20.21
CA GLU A 403 -10.67 -6.93 21.32
C GLU A 403 -11.29 -5.51 21.38
N VAL A 404 -10.98 -4.64 20.44
CA VAL A 404 -11.45 -3.24 20.45
C VAL A 404 -12.99 -3.12 20.48
N TYR A 405 -13.72 -4.13 19.99
CA TYR A 405 -15.17 -4.17 20.05
C TYR A 405 -15.72 -4.22 21.49
N LYS A 406 -14.89 -4.65 22.47
CA LYS A 406 -15.22 -4.67 23.91
C LYS A 406 -14.95 -3.33 24.60
N PHE A 407 -14.51 -2.31 23.88
CA PHE A 407 -14.11 -1.02 24.49
C PHE A 407 -15.27 -0.31 25.21
N CYS A 408 -16.53 -0.64 24.92
CA CYS A 408 -17.66 -0.15 25.69
C CYS A 408 -17.54 -0.45 27.20
N ASP A 409 -17.10 -1.64 27.56
CA ASP A 409 -16.96 -2.10 28.95
C ASP A 409 -15.58 -1.72 29.57
N HIS A 410 -14.67 -1.15 28.78
CA HIS A 410 -13.34 -0.74 29.26
C HIS A 410 -13.42 0.53 30.14
N PRO A 411 -12.67 0.61 31.26
CA PRO A 411 -12.76 1.75 32.18
C PRO A 411 -12.24 3.07 31.61
N ALA A 412 -11.39 3.02 30.56
CA ALA A 412 -10.88 4.24 29.94
C ALA A 412 -11.98 5.02 29.22
N LYS A 413 -11.90 6.37 29.32
CA LYS A 413 -12.80 7.31 28.66
C LYS A 413 -12.25 7.76 27.30
N VAL A 414 -10.97 7.60 27.07
CA VAL A 414 -10.29 7.97 25.81
C VAL A 414 -9.60 6.72 25.23
N LEU A 415 -9.79 6.48 23.94
CA LEU A 415 -9.02 5.52 23.16
C LEU A 415 -8.13 6.26 22.18
N VAL A 416 -6.83 6.00 22.22
CA VAL A 416 -5.90 6.45 21.20
C VAL A 416 -5.63 5.32 20.22
N ALA A 417 -5.85 5.54 18.93
CA ALA A 417 -5.78 4.48 17.94
C ALA A 417 -5.12 4.94 16.62
N PRO A 418 -4.32 4.08 15.97
CA PRO A 418 -3.86 4.34 14.62
C PRO A 418 -5.03 4.33 13.62
N ALA A 419 -5.08 5.33 12.71
CA ALA A 419 -6.12 5.45 11.69
C ALA A 419 -6.37 4.13 10.95
N MET A 420 -5.31 3.56 10.33
CA MET A 420 -5.39 2.33 9.55
C MET A 420 -5.77 1.07 10.37
N ALA A 421 -5.61 1.13 11.70
CA ALA A 421 -5.97 0.00 12.57
C ALA A 421 -7.46 -0.01 12.94
N ILE A 422 -8.11 1.17 12.99
CA ILE A 422 -9.47 1.33 13.46
C ILE A 422 -10.48 1.65 12.34
N GLU A 423 -10.04 2.10 11.17
CA GLU A 423 -10.94 2.51 10.08
C GLU A 423 -11.88 1.39 9.64
N ARG A 424 -11.47 0.12 9.67
CA ARG A 424 -12.25 -1.01 9.15
C ARG A 424 -12.33 -2.21 10.10
N GLY A 425 -13.42 -2.95 9.96
CA GLY A 425 -13.55 -4.31 10.52
C GLY A 425 -14.07 -4.41 11.95
N PHE A 426 -14.50 -3.31 12.60
CA PHE A 426 -14.98 -3.34 13.98
C PHE A 426 -16.35 -2.68 14.15
N ASN A 427 -17.17 -3.30 15.01
CA ASN A 427 -18.41 -2.73 15.50
C ASN A 427 -18.19 -2.36 16.98
N ILE A 428 -17.95 -1.05 17.26
CA ILE A 428 -17.66 -0.56 18.60
C ILE A 428 -18.91 0.16 19.10
N VAL A 429 -19.82 -0.63 19.69
CA VAL A 429 -21.10 -0.16 20.18
C VAL A 429 -21.31 -0.63 21.63
N ASP A 430 -22.16 0.09 22.37
CA ASP A 430 -22.64 -0.33 23.67
C ASP A 430 -23.72 -1.42 23.57
N ARG A 431 -24.25 -1.87 24.70
CA ARG A 431 -25.29 -2.91 24.76
C ARG A 431 -26.62 -2.46 24.14
N GLY A 432 -26.84 -1.17 24.01
CA GLY A 432 -28.01 -0.57 23.35
C GLY A 432 -27.83 -0.40 21.83
N GLY A 433 -26.65 -0.75 21.28
CA GLY A 433 -26.35 -0.56 19.86
C GLY A 433 -25.89 0.84 19.49
N HIS A 434 -25.66 1.74 20.47
CA HIS A 434 -25.14 3.08 20.23
C HIS A 434 -23.62 3.05 20.05
N ALA A 435 -23.10 3.98 19.25
CA ALA A 435 -21.66 4.21 19.19
C ALA A 435 -21.11 4.52 20.59
N VAL A 436 -19.98 3.92 20.92
CA VAL A 436 -19.29 4.17 22.19
C VAL A 436 -18.68 5.57 22.23
N PHE A 437 -18.23 6.07 21.08
CA PHE A 437 -17.60 7.36 20.93
C PHE A 437 -18.62 8.44 20.53
N THR A 438 -18.52 9.62 21.14
CA THR A 438 -19.26 10.83 20.77
C THR A 438 -18.36 11.90 20.19
N SER A 439 -17.05 11.84 20.45
CA SER A 439 -16.07 12.77 19.92
C SER A 439 -14.87 12.07 19.29
N LEU A 440 -14.32 12.71 18.25
CA LEU A 440 -13.22 12.23 17.42
C LEU A 440 -12.23 13.37 17.19
N ILE A 441 -10.97 13.12 17.53
CA ILE A 441 -9.88 14.08 17.33
C ILE A 441 -8.85 13.47 16.39
N PHE A 442 -8.64 14.06 15.24
CA PHE A 442 -7.53 13.77 14.35
C PHE A 442 -6.30 14.57 14.78
N SER A 443 -5.47 14.01 15.64
CA SER A 443 -4.20 14.64 16.06
C SER A 443 -3.09 14.51 15.01
N VAL A 444 -3.33 13.76 13.97
CA VAL A 444 -2.50 13.62 12.77
C VAL A 444 -3.40 13.58 11.54
N ARG A 445 -2.88 14.00 10.38
CA ARG A 445 -3.53 13.70 9.11
C ARG A 445 -3.33 12.22 8.77
N PRO A 446 -4.38 11.40 8.65
CA PRO A 446 -4.26 10.01 8.27
C PRO A 446 -3.48 9.85 6.97
N MET A 447 -2.50 8.98 6.99
CA MET A 447 -1.68 8.66 5.83
C MET A 447 -1.53 7.15 5.73
N GLY A 448 -1.47 6.63 4.51
CA GLY A 448 -1.06 5.25 4.26
C GLY A 448 0.37 4.99 4.76
N THR A 449 0.73 3.73 4.91
CA THR A 449 2.11 3.36 5.23
C THR A 449 3.01 3.82 4.08
N PRO A 450 4.03 4.64 4.34
CA PRO A 450 5.00 5.01 3.31
C PRO A 450 5.58 3.76 2.65
N HIS A 451 5.77 3.80 1.33
CA HIS A 451 6.34 2.71 0.54
C HIS A 451 5.58 1.36 0.65
N ASP A 452 4.25 1.41 0.89
CA ASP A 452 3.39 0.21 0.81
C ASP A 452 3.26 -0.25 -0.65
N LEU A 453 4.09 -1.19 -1.04
CA LEU A 453 4.05 -1.77 -2.39
C LEU A 453 2.69 -2.37 -2.73
N GLY A 454 2.02 -2.98 -1.75
CA GLY A 454 0.67 -3.51 -1.93
C GLY A 454 -0.36 -2.40 -2.21
N GLY A 455 -0.25 -1.27 -1.52
CA GLY A 455 -1.05 -0.08 -1.76
C GLY A 455 -0.85 0.48 -3.17
N ARG A 456 0.41 0.68 -3.56
CA ARG A 456 0.74 1.14 -4.93
C ARG A 456 0.21 0.18 -6.00
N TYR A 457 0.36 -1.12 -5.77
CA TYR A 457 -0.09 -2.12 -6.73
C TYR A 457 -1.62 -2.13 -6.87
N ARG A 458 -2.36 -1.92 -5.77
CA ARG A 458 -3.82 -1.74 -5.81
C ARG A 458 -4.23 -0.48 -6.58
N LYS A 459 -3.51 0.63 -6.39
CA LYS A 459 -3.73 1.88 -7.15
C LYS A 459 -3.49 1.67 -8.63
N LEU A 460 -2.36 1.03 -8.98
CA LEU A 460 -2.04 0.70 -10.36
C LEU A 460 -3.14 -0.14 -10.99
N ASN A 461 -3.62 -1.18 -10.29
CA ASN A 461 -4.71 -2.02 -10.78
C ASN A 461 -6.00 -1.21 -11.03
N GLY A 462 -6.39 -0.35 -10.07
CA GLY A 462 -7.57 0.49 -10.22
C GLY A 462 -7.45 1.51 -11.36
N LEU A 463 -6.26 2.04 -11.60
CA LEU A 463 -6.02 2.96 -12.72
C LEU A 463 -6.14 2.23 -14.07
N ILE A 464 -5.50 1.07 -14.20
CA ILE A 464 -5.56 0.27 -15.41
C ILE A 464 -6.98 -0.21 -15.69
N GLU A 465 -7.73 -0.67 -14.68
CA GLU A 465 -9.15 -1.03 -14.84
C GLU A 465 -10.00 0.13 -15.37
N ARG A 466 -9.67 1.35 -14.99
CA ARG A 466 -10.36 2.57 -15.46
C ARG A 466 -10.01 2.92 -16.91
N GLU A 467 -8.73 2.71 -17.31
CA GLU A 467 -8.23 3.06 -18.64
C GLU A 467 -8.59 2.02 -19.71
N VAL A 468 -8.73 0.76 -19.31
CA VAL A 468 -8.82 -0.37 -20.25
C VAL A 468 -10.19 -0.52 -20.91
N GLY A 469 -11.27 -0.09 -20.25
CA GLY A 469 -12.63 -0.26 -20.79
C GLY A 469 -13.00 -1.72 -21.13
N ASP A 470 -13.76 -1.91 -22.19
CA ASP A 470 -14.16 -3.25 -22.65
C ASP A 470 -13.03 -3.99 -23.36
N TYR A 471 -12.95 -5.31 -23.19
CA TYR A 471 -11.89 -6.16 -23.75
C TYR A 471 -11.88 -6.13 -25.29
N PRO A 472 -10.72 -5.87 -25.92
CA PRO A 472 -10.60 -5.83 -27.38
C PRO A 472 -10.60 -7.22 -28.01
N ALA A 473 -10.79 -7.23 -29.35
CA ALA A 473 -10.87 -8.44 -30.16
C ALA A 473 -9.57 -9.29 -30.19
N ASN A 474 -8.42 -8.70 -29.87
CA ASN A 474 -7.12 -9.39 -29.81
C ASN A 474 -6.54 -9.40 -28.38
N PRO A 475 -6.80 -10.45 -27.57
CA PRO A 475 -6.37 -10.51 -26.18
C PRO A 475 -4.85 -10.46 -25.97
N GLY A 476 -4.04 -10.93 -26.90
CA GLY A 476 -2.59 -11.00 -26.77
C GLY A 476 -1.91 -9.63 -26.92
N GLU A 477 -2.27 -8.87 -27.93
CA GLU A 477 -1.79 -7.48 -28.14
C GLU A 477 -2.24 -6.59 -26.98
N PHE A 478 -3.51 -6.72 -26.60
CA PHE A 478 -4.07 -6.00 -25.48
C PHE A 478 -3.32 -6.24 -24.18
N ALA A 479 -3.02 -7.49 -23.81
CA ALA A 479 -2.27 -7.80 -22.59
C ALA A 479 -0.87 -7.16 -22.63
N THR A 480 -0.23 -7.10 -23.78
CA THR A 480 1.08 -6.46 -23.96
C THR A 480 1.01 -4.95 -23.77
N GLU A 481 -0.01 -4.30 -24.35
CA GLU A 481 -0.23 -2.85 -24.21
C GLU A 481 -0.57 -2.49 -22.76
N VAL A 482 -1.44 -3.25 -22.11
CA VAL A 482 -1.80 -3.04 -20.69
C VAL A 482 -0.58 -3.17 -19.80
N ARG A 483 0.26 -4.18 -19.99
CA ARG A 483 1.50 -4.36 -19.21
C ARG A 483 2.50 -3.22 -19.44
N ALA A 484 2.63 -2.76 -20.68
CA ALA A 484 3.48 -1.62 -21.01
C ALA A 484 2.97 -0.32 -20.37
N SER A 485 1.66 -0.08 -20.37
CA SER A 485 1.02 1.05 -19.72
C SER A 485 1.19 0.96 -18.20
N ALA A 486 0.91 -0.20 -17.62
CA ALA A 486 1.08 -0.46 -16.19
C ALA A 486 2.52 -0.20 -15.72
N TRP A 487 3.50 -0.62 -16.51
CA TRP A 487 4.92 -0.37 -16.20
C TRP A 487 5.26 1.13 -16.22
N ARG A 488 4.83 1.87 -17.24
CA ARG A 488 5.04 3.33 -17.30
C ARG A 488 4.41 4.05 -16.12
N THR A 489 3.19 3.66 -15.77
CA THR A 489 2.45 4.21 -14.63
C THR A 489 3.12 3.88 -13.31
N TRP A 490 3.57 2.64 -13.12
CA TRP A 490 4.33 2.23 -11.94
C TRP A 490 5.58 3.09 -11.74
N LYS A 491 6.39 3.28 -12.79
CA LYS A 491 7.57 4.16 -12.74
C LYS A 491 7.21 5.59 -12.34
N THR A 492 6.12 6.11 -12.88
CA THR A 492 5.65 7.45 -12.54
C THR A 492 5.24 7.53 -11.07
N MET A 493 4.49 6.56 -10.57
CA MET A 493 4.04 6.52 -9.19
C MET A 493 5.22 6.41 -8.21
N GLU A 494 6.18 5.51 -8.46
CA GLU A 494 7.35 5.36 -7.60
C GLU A 494 8.23 6.63 -7.56
N ARG A 495 8.41 7.30 -8.69
CA ARG A 495 9.17 8.54 -8.76
C ARG A 495 8.46 9.69 -8.05
N ASP A 496 7.15 9.81 -8.28
CA ASP A 496 6.40 10.99 -7.89
C ASP A 496 5.81 10.87 -6.46
N GLU A 497 5.76 9.66 -5.85
CA GLU A 497 5.15 9.43 -4.53
C GLU A 497 5.80 10.24 -3.39
N ASN A 498 7.10 10.46 -3.46
CA ASN A 498 7.83 11.23 -2.46
C ASN A 498 7.66 12.76 -2.61
N LEU A 499 7.04 13.19 -3.71
CA LEU A 499 6.80 14.61 -3.93
C LEU A 499 5.60 15.13 -3.13
N PRO A 500 5.63 16.41 -2.71
CA PRO A 500 4.47 17.04 -2.11
C PRO A 500 3.25 17.02 -3.07
N MET A 501 2.04 16.85 -2.53
CA MET A 501 0.80 16.82 -3.32
C MET A 501 0.62 18.05 -4.22
N GLY A 502 1.09 19.22 -3.79
CA GLY A 502 1.09 20.43 -4.62
C GLY A 502 1.99 20.31 -5.85
N ALA A 503 3.08 19.55 -5.79
CA ALA A 503 3.92 19.26 -6.93
C ALA A 503 3.22 18.34 -7.94
N TRP A 504 2.45 17.35 -7.48
CA TRP A 504 1.67 16.49 -8.40
C TRP A 504 0.73 17.30 -9.27
N ARG A 505 0.05 18.31 -8.70
CA ARG A 505 -0.84 19.21 -9.46
C ARG A 505 -0.09 19.99 -10.52
N THR A 506 1.03 20.61 -10.18
CA THR A 506 1.87 21.37 -11.12
C THR A 506 2.44 20.50 -12.24
N MET A 507 2.65 19.22 -12.00
CA MET A 507 3.13 18.24 -12.96
C MET A 507 2.00 17.57 -13.78
N GLY A 508 0.75 18.01 -13.62
CA GLY A 508 -0.40 17.42 -14.31
C GLY A 508 -0.77 16.01 -13.82
N ARG A 509 -0.40 15.65 -12.58
CA ARG A 509 -0.70 14.36 -11.95
C ARG A 509 -2.01 14.41 -11.17
N GLN A 510 -3.07 14.94 -11.77
CA GLN A 510 -4.36 15.12 -11.09
C GLN A 510 -4.91 13.80 -10.51
N PHE A 511 -4.71 12.68 -11.20
CA PHE A 511 -5.14 11.36 -10.73
C PHE A 511 -4.52 10.95 -9.38
N LEU A 512 -3.26 11.37 -9.08
CA LEU A 512 -2.63 11.13 -7.78
C LEU A 512 -3.22 12.03 -6.69
N VAL A 513 -3.57 13.26 -7.05
CA VAL A 513 -4.24 14.21 -6.14
C VAL A 513 -5.63 13.69 -5.77
N ASP A 514 -6.42 13.31 -6.77
CA ASP A 514 -7.77 12.78 -6.56
C ASP A 514 -7.75 11.48 -5.75
N ASP A 515 -6.82 10.56 -6.04
CA ASP A 515 -6.65 9.33 -5.24
C ASP A 515 -6.25 9.61 -3.80
N ALA A 516 -5.35 10.57 -3.56
CA ALA A 516 -4.94 10.91 -2.21
C ALA A 516 -6.07 11.54 -1.40
N ILE A 517 -6.84 12.47 -1.98
CA ILE A 517 -7.97 13.13 -1.33
C ILE A 517 -9.13 12.17 -1.12
N SER A 518 -9.49 11.36 -2.11
CA SER A 518 -10.56 10.37 -1.98
C SER A 518 -10.22 9.28 -0.97
N THR A 519 -8.98 8.80 -0.96
CA THR A 519 -8.50 7.85 0.06
C THR A 519 -8.59 8.45 1.47
N LEU A 520 -8.16 9.71 1.64
CA LEU A 520 -8.29 10.42 2.91
C LEU A 520 -9.76 10.60 3.32
N MET A 521 -10.64 11.00 2.37
CA MET A 521 -12.07 11.12 2.60
C MET A 521 -12.67 9.80 3.08
N VAL A 522 -12.39 8.70 2.39
CA VAL A 522 -12.87 7.37 2.77
C VAL A 522 -12.38 7.01 4.17
N THR A 523 -11.12 7.26 4.50
CA THR A 523 -10.56 6.98 5.83
C THR A 523 -11.27 7.81 6.91
N ILE A 524 -11.45 9.11 6.70
CA ILE A 524 -12.14 10.00 7.65
C ILE A 524 -13.59 9.51 7.86
N ILE A 525 -14.34 9.24 6.79
CA ILE A 525 -15.74 8.80 6.85
C ILE A 525 -15.85 7.41 7.49
N GLN A 526 -14.95 6.49 7.22
CA GLN A 526 -14.92 5.18 7.89
C GLN A 526 -14.69 5.30 9.40
N ILE A 527 -13.82 6.21 9.83
CA ILE A 527 -13.57 6.47 11.26
C ILE A 527 -14.76 7.22 11.86
N PHE A 528 -15.29 8.24 11.19
CA PHE A 528 -16.52 8.94 11.58
C PHE A 528 -17.71 7.97 11.75
N GLY A 529 -17.83 6.97 10.90
CA GLY A 529 -18.82 5.91 11.00
C GLY A 529 -18.78 5.13 12.32
N ARG A 530 -17.68 5.22 13.12
CA ARG A 530 -17.62 4.67 14.48
C ARG A 530 -18.45 5.47 15.47
N LEU A 531 -18.70 6.75 15.17
CA LEU A 531 -19.50 7.67 15.96
C LEU A 531 -20.94 7.77 15.43
N ALA A 532 -21.16 7.47 14.17
CA ALA A 532 -22.43 7.67 13.46
C ALA A 532 -23.50 6.59 13.74
N ARG A 533 -23.26 5.65 14.67
CA ARG A 533 -24.20 4.57 15.01
C ARG A 533 -25.19 5.05 16.07
N LEU A 534 -26.26 5.67 15.60
CA LEU A 534 -27.32 6.20 16.41
C LEU A 534 -28.45 5.16 16.51
N ALA A 535 -28.71 4.63 17.70
CA ALA A 535 -29.82 3.71 17.94
C ALA A 535 -31.13 4.47 18.25
N ASP A 536 -31.05 5.68 18.83
CA ASP A 536 -32.18 6.54 19.14
C ASP A 536 -31.92 8.03 18.83
N LYS A 537 -32.93 8.87 18.99
CA LYS A 537 -32.88 10.31 18.71
C LYS A 537 -32.26 11.14 19.84
N GLU A 538 -32.12 10.60 21.03
CA GLU A 538 -31.68 11.33 22.23
C GLU A 538 -30.15 11.48 22.26
N ARG A 539 -29.44 10.53 21.66
CA ARG A 539 -27.97 10.58 21.59
C ARG A 539 -27.49 11.88 20.91
N PRO A 540 -26.47 12.58 21.45
CA PRO A 540 -25.94 13.77 20.82
C PRO A 540 -25.34 13.47 19.43
N ALA A 541 -25.36 14.45 18.54
CA ALA A 541 -24.66 14.35 17.26
C ALA A 541 -23.14 14.24 17.51
N PRO A 542 -22.40 13.50 16.67
CA PRO A 542 -20.96 13.37 16.81
C PRO A 542 -20.18 14.68 16.66
N HIS A 543 -19.06 14.79 17.36
CA HIS A 543 -18.12 15.90 17.21
C HIS A 543 -16.80 15.42 16.61
N VAL A 544 -16.27 16.15 15.63
CA VAL A 544 -15.04 15.83 14.90
C VAL A 544 -14.13 17.04 14.88
N TYR A 545 -12.88 16.82 15.27
CA TYR A 545 -11.88 17.87 15.38
C TYR A 545 -10.63 17.52 14.57
N PHE A 546 -10.13 18.47 13.78
CA PHE A 546 -8.86 18.39 13.08
C PHE A 546 -7.83 19.23 13.83
N ALA A 547 -6.77 18.60 14.31
CA ALA A 547 -5.77 19.25 15.18
C ALA A 547 -4.41 19.46 14.51
N ASP A 548 -4.02 18.59 13.55
CA ASP A 548 -2.74 18.69 12.85
C ASP A 548 -2.77 19.82 11.80
N ALA A 549 -1.83 20.75 11.86
CA ALA A 549 -1.71 21.82 10.86
C ALA A 549 -1.52 21.30 9.41
N ALA A 550 -1.09 20.04 9.23
CA ALA A 550 -1.00 19.40 7.93
C ALA A 550 -2.35 19.33 7.17
N PHE A 551 -3.47 19.48 7.85
CA PHE A 551 -4.78 19.59 7.22
C PHE A 551 -5.02 20.95 6.55
N ARG A 552 -4.43 22.03 7.09
CA ARG A 552 -4.57 23.38 6.53
C ARG A 552 -3.56 23.69 5.45
N GLY A 553 -2.39 23.02 5.49
CA GLY A 553 -1.26 23.34 4.63
C GLY A 553 -0.56 24.65 5.02
N GLY A 554 0.53 25.00 4.34
CA GLY A 554 1.29 26.24 4.54
C GLY A 554 1.07 27.25 3.41
N ASP A 555 1.69 28.43 3.50
CA ASP A 555 1.52 29.55 2.54
C ASP A 555 2.40 29.47 1.27
N GLY A 556 3.10 28.36 1.05
CA GLY A 556 4.01 28.21 -0.09
C GLY A 556 3.29 27.86 -1.42
N LYS A 557 3.93 28.16 -2.58
CA LYS A 557 3.40 27.81 -3.91
C LYS A 557 3.11 26.32 -4.13
N LEU A 558 3.71 25.44 -3.32
CA LEU A 558 3.47 24.00 -3.32
C LEU A 558 2.60 23.56 -2.11
N SER A 559 2.02 24.52 -1.40
CA SER A 559 1.10 24.27 -0.31
C SER A 559 -0.15 23.52 -0.80
N PHE A 560 -0.57 22.55 -0.01
CA PHE A 560 -1.76 21.77 -0.31
C PHE A 560 -2.72 21.88 0.87
N ARG A 561 -3.81 22.62 0.68
CA ARG A 561 -4.82 22.87 1.69
C ARG A 561 -5.80 21.70 1.74
N THR A 562 -5.46 20.70 2.53
CA THR A 562 -6.15 19.39 2.54
C THR A 562 -7.64 19.50 2.85
N LEU A 563 -8.06 20.35 3.81
CA LEU A 563 -9.48 20.50 4.15
C LEU A 563 -10.26 21.21 3.04
N GLU A 564 -9.70 22.24 2.40
CA GLU A 564 -10.33 22.91 1.27
C GLU A 564 -10.50 21.95 0.08
N GLU A 565 -9.45 21.20 -0.26
CA GLU A 565 -9.50 20.21 -1.32
C GLU A 565 -10.49 19.08 -1.03
N LEU A 566 -10.56 18.63 0.22
CA LEU A 566 -11.53 17.63 0.66
C LEU A 566 -12.96 18.13 0.49
N GLY A 567 -13.23 19.39 0.88
CA GLY A 567 -14.53 20.03 0.70
C GLY A 567 -14.93 20.15 -0.78
N ALA A 568 -14.01 20.67 -1.61
CA ALA A 568 -14.21 20.81 -3.05
C ALA A 568 -14.39 19.45 -3.74
N TYR A 569 -13.67 18.43 -3.30
CA TYR A 569 -13.80 17.07 -3.82
C TYR A 569 -15.17 16.47 -3.50
N MET A 570 -15.62 16.56 -2.24
CA MET A 570 -16.96 16.08 -1.83
C MET A 570 -18.07 16.81 -2.60
N GLU A 571 -17.93 18.11 -2.82
CA GLU A 571 -18.90 18.90 -3.58
C GLU A 571 -19.00 18.40 -5.03
N ARG A 572 -17.85 18.23 -5.71
CA ARG A 572 -17.83 17.66 -7.07
C ARG A 572 -18.46 16.26 -7.10
N LEU A 573 -18.14 15.42 -6.12
CA LEU A 573 -18.67 14.05 -6.05
C LEU A 573 -20.20 14.02 -5.97
N MET A 574 -20.81 14.96 -5.24
CA MET A 574 -22.26 15.07 -5.07
C MET A 574 -23.00 15.74 -6.23
N HIS A 575 -22.28 16.47 -7.09
CA HIS A 575 -22.91 17.21 -8.20
C HIS A 575 -22.51 16.68 -9.57
N ASP A 576 -21.26 16.26 -9.74
CA ASP A 576 -20.65 15.99 -11.04
C ASP A 576 -20.31 14.50 -11.26
N SER A 577 -20.56 13.60 -10.27
CA SER A 577 -20.33 12.17 -10.43
C SER A 577 -21.42 11.49 -11.26
N ASP A 578 -21.13 10.29 -11.77
CA ASP A 578 -22.10 9.51 -12.56
C ASP A 578 -23.34 9.08 -11.76
N GLN A 579 -23.25 9.04 -10.43
CA GLN A 579 -24.33 8.68 -9.51
C GLN A 579 -24.39 9.65 -8.31
N PRO A 580 -24.80 10.91 -8.52
CA PRO A 580 -24.79 11.93 -7.46
C PRO A 580 -25.73 11.62 -6.30
N GLU A 581 -26.79 10.86 -6.51
CA GLU A 581 -27.71 10.39 -5.48
C GLU A 581 -27.02 9.40 -4.53
N VAL A 582 -26.16 8.53 -5.04
CA VAL A 582 -25.34 7.61 -4.23
C VAL A 582 -24.35 8.41 -3.38
N ALA A 583 -23.66 9.39 -3.98
CA ALA A 583 -22.75 10.27 -3.27
C ALA A 583 -23.46 11.03 -2.12
N LYS A 584 -24.64 11.58 -2.38
CA LYS A 584 -25.45 12.30 -1.38
C LYS A 584 -25.87 11.38 -0.24
N ALA A 585 -26.29 10.16 -0.52
CA ALA A 585 -26.71 9.23 0.50
C ALA A 585 -25.52 8.75 1.37
N LEU A 586 -24.36 8.47 0.77
CA LEU A 586 -23.19 7.97 1.47
C LEU A 586 -22.45 9.07 2.24
N TYR A 587 -22.29 10.26 1.66
CA TYR A 587 -21.37 11.29 2.14
C TYR A 587 -22.06 12.59 2.52
N GLY A 588 -23.30 12.82 2.07
CA GLY A 588 -24.04 14.06 2.27
C GLY A 588 -24.14 14.54 3.72
N PRO A 589 -24.55 13.70 4.69
CA PRO A 589 -24.66 14.13 6.08
C PRO A 589 -23.32 14.62 6.68
N PHE A 590 -22.22 13.96 6.35
CA PHE A 590 -20.89 14.40 6.77
C PHE A 590 -20.47 15.69 6.05
N TYR A 591 -20.69 15.77 4.74
CA TYR A 591 -20.37 16.96 3.95
C TYR A 591 -21.10 18.21 4.44
N GLU A 592 -22.40 18.11 4.76
CA GLU A 592 -23.17 19.24 5.30
C GLU A 592 -22.58 19.77 6.61
N SER A 593 -22.20 18.85 7.52
CA SER A 593 -21.54 19.19 8.78
C SER A 593 -20.16 19.78 8.55
N PHE A 594 -19.40 19.20 7.64
CA PHE A 594 -18.06 19.66 7.26
C PHE A 594 -18.12 21.07 6.67
N ARG A 595 -19.02 21.33 5.72
CA ARG A 595 -19.21 22.65 5.11
C ARG A 595 -19.60 23.73 6.12
N LYS A 596 -20.46 23.39 7.09
CA LYS A 596 -20.87 24.33 8.17
C LYS A 596 -19.69 24.67 9.09
N GLY A 597 -18.83 23.70 9.39
CA GLY A 597 -17.76 23.86 10.37
C GLY A 597 -16.43 24.35 9.80
N ILE A 598 -16.09 23.96 8.57
CA ILE A 598 -14.81 24.25 7.88
C ILE A 598 -15.02 25.28 6.76
N GLY A 599 -16.16 25.27 6.08
CA GLY A 599 -16.41 25.97 4.80
C GLY A 599 -16.53 27.50 4.86
N ASN A 600 -16.24 28.15 5.99
CA ASN A 600 -16.10 29.61 6.06
C ASN A 600 -14.63 30.07 5.97
N VAL A 601 -13.69 29.17 5.65
CA VAL A 601 -12.29 29.50 5.44
C VAL A 601 -12.06 29.69 3.94
N GLY A 602 -12.62 30.79 3.40
CA GLY A 602 -12.21 31.37 2.12
C GLY A 602 -12.55 30.55 0.86
N LEU A 603 -13.83 30.44 0.52
CA LEU A 603 -14.27 30.33 -0.90
C LEU A 603 -14.36 31.73 -1.49
#